data_20265511e167caa020dafb8cba68b71e
#
_entry.id   20265511e167caa020dafb8cba68b71e
#
_cell.length_a   1.000
_cell.length_b   1.000
_cell.length_c   1.000
_cell.angle_alpha   90.00
_cell.angle_beta   90.00
_cell.angle_gamma   90.00
#
_symmetry.space_group_name_H-M   'P 1'
#
loop_
_entity.id
_entity.type
_entity.pdbx_description
1 polymer ?
#
loop_
_entity_poly.entity_id
_entity_poly.type
_entity_poly.pdbx_seq_one_letter_code
_entity_poly.pdbx_strand_id
1 'polypeptide(L)'
;MEKREWIQKNKRKWITLGIGLTLLVLGVVLTAVTRPGAIAEGATAAAKIPFALGLILILMGILVPLAGAIPKKKATDVRTLSMAALFAALCYIGFTYCKIDIPVGMEKTAFHLGNVFCVLAALFFGGLWGGMAGAVGMTIADLTTAYVTSAPKTFLLKLCIGLITGFVAHKIFKLSQ
;
A
#
# COMPACT_ATOMS: atom_id res chain seq x y z
N MET A 1 -37.19 -8.15 4.16
CA MET A 1 -35.89 -8.40 3.50
C MET A 1 -34.82 -7.40 3.93
N GLU A 2 -35.09 -6.12 3.94
CA GLU A 2 -34.15 -5.01 4.21
C GLU A 2 -33.41 -5.08 5.56
N LYS A 3 -34.08 -5.43 6.66
CA LYS A 3 -33.48 -5.51 8.00
C LYS A 3 -32.41 -6.61 8.13
N ARG A 4 -32.61 -7.76 7.47
CA ARG A 4 -31.65 -8.86 7.48
C ARG A 4 -30.38 -8.54 6.68
N GLU A 5 -30.53 -7.88 5.55
CA GLU A 5 -29.40 -7.44 4.72
C GLU A 5 -28.59 -6.36 5.43
N TRP A 6 -29.23 -5.42 6.12
CA TRP A 6 -28.57 -4.39 6.90
C TRP A 6 -27.74 -4.98 8.06
N ILE A 7 -28.32 -5.96 8.80
CA ILE A 7 -27.60 -6.67 9.88
C ILE A 7 -26.39 -7.44 9.35
N GLN A 8 -26.54 -8.17 8.26
CA GLN A 8 -25.43 -8.92 7.64
C GLN A 8 -24.33 -7.98 7.13
N LYS A 9 -24.68 -6.86 6.52
CA LYS A 9 -23.74 -5.86 6.04
C LYS A 9 -22.94 -5.22 7.17
N ASN A 10 -23.60 -4.90 8.29
CA ASN A 10 -22.93 -4.34 9.46
C ASN A 10 -22.06 -5.41 10.17
N LYS A 11 -22.55 -6.62 10.37
CA LYS A 11 -21.78 -7.72 10.97
C LYS A 11 -20.48 -7.97 10.20
N ARG A 12 -20.53 -7.97 8.87
CA ARG A 12 -19.34 -8.15 8.03
C ARG A 12 -18.33 -7.01 8.20
N LYS A 13 -18.79 -5.76 8.32
CA LYS A 13 -17.91 -4.60 8.57
C LYS A 13 -17.18 -4.72 9.91
N TRP A 14 -17.89 -5.10 10.96
CA TRP A 14 -17.30 -5.29 12.28
C TRP A 14 -16.31 -6.45 12.33
N ILE A 15 -16.58 -7.55 11.62
CA ILE A 15 -15.65 -8.67 11.49
C ILE A 15 -14.36 -8.22 10.77
N THR A 16 -14.46 -7.53 9.63
CA THR A 16 -13.28 -7.07 8.89
C THR A 16 -12.46 -6.04 9.68
N LEU A 17 -13.13 -5.15 10.42
CA LEU A 17 -12.47 -4.21 11.33
C LEU A 17 -11.75 -4.93 12.48
N GLY A 18 -12.40 -5.94 13.09
CA GLY A 18 -11.79 -6.75 14.15
C GLY A 18 -10.56 -7.49 13.65
N ILE A 19 -10.66 -8.19 12.52
CA ILE A 19 -9.51 -8.88 11.91
C ILE A 19 -8.38 -7.90 11.57
N GLY A 20 -8.70 -6.75 10.98
CA GLY A 20 -7.71 -5.74 10.66
C GLY A 20 -6.99 -5.20 11.89
N LEU A 21 -7.73 -4.93 12.96
CA LEU A 21 -7.16 -4.42 14.21
C LEU A 21 -6.25 -5.46 14.88
N THR A 22 -6.65 -6.74 14.92
CA THR A 22 -5.82 -7.81 15.48
C THR A 22 -4.52 -8.00 14.71
N LEU A 23 -4.57 -8.01 13.38
CA LEU A 23 -3.39 -8.11 12.52
C LEU A 23 -2.45 -6.90 12.70
N LEU A 24 -3.02 -5.70 12.84
CA LEU A 24 -2.26 -4.47 13.05
C LEU A 24 -1.52 -4.51 14.39
N VAL A 25 -2.22 -4.85 15.47
CA VAL A 25 -1.63 -4.95 16.81
C VAL A 25 -0.53 -6.02 16.83
N LEU A 26 -0.79 -7.19 16.28
CA LEU A 26 0.19 -8.28 16.20
C LEU A 26 1.42 -7.85 15.39
N GLY A 27 1.23 -7.17 14.27
CA GLY A 27 2.31 -6.65 13.44
C GLY A 27 3.16 -5.60 14.16
N VAL A 28 2.52 -4.66 14.87
CA VAL A 28 3.23 -3.63 15.66
C VAL A 28 4.05 -4.28 16.78
N VAL A 29 3.48 -5.22 17.52
CA VAL A 29 4.19 -5.94 18.59
C VAL A 29 5.39 -6.70 18.01
N LEU A 30 5.20 -7.43 16.93
CA LEU A 30 6.27 -8.19 16.29
C LEU A 30 7.40 -7.29 15.78
N THR A 31 7.07 -6.18 15.12
CA THR A 31 8.09 -5.22 14.66
C THR A 31 8.81 -4.53 15.82
N ALA A 32 8.11 -4.16 16.88
CA ALA A 32 8.72 -3.53 18.04
C ALA A 32 9.73 -4.46 18.75
N VAL A 33 9.36 -5.73 18.90
CA VAL A 33 10.22 -6.74 19.55
C VAL A 33 11.43 -7.10 18.68
N THR A 34 11.26 -7.21 17.36
CA THR A 34 12.32 -7.67 16.45
C THR A 34 13.18 -6.56 15.87
N ARG A 35 12.75 -5.30 16.00
CA ARG A 35 13.48 -4.13 15.48
C ARG A 35 14.94 -4.05 15.92
N PRO A 36 15.28 -4.21 17.20
CA PRO A 36 16.68 -4.09 17.64
C PRO A 36 17.62 -5.07 16.93
N GLY A 37 17.17 -6.31 16.74
CA GLY A 37 17.97 -7.34 16.06
C GLY A 37 18.05 -7.17 14.56
N ALA A 38 16.98 -6.66 13.92
CA ALA A 38 16.90 -6.52 12.46
C ALA A 38 17.70 -5.33 11.92
N ILE A 39 17.89 -4.27 12.75
CA ILE A 39 18.58 -3.03 12.38
C ILE A 39 20.05 -3.06 12.76
N ALA A 40 20.48 -4.00 13.62
CA ALA A 40 21.86 -4.14 14.03
C ALA A 40 22.78 -4.31 12.80
N GLU A 41 23.94 -3.65 12.83
CA GLU A 41 24.97 -3.83 11.82
C GLU A 41 25.41 -5.31 11.78
N GLY A 42 25.38 -5.93 10.60
CA GLY A 42 25.68 -7.36 10.44
C GLY A 42 24.51 -8.31 10.75
N ALA A 43 23.28 -7.80 10.94
CA ALA A 43 22.10 -8.62 11.20
C ALA A 43 21.92 -9.71 10.13
N THR A 44 21.79 -10.96 10.59
CA THR A 44 21.57 -12.13 9.73
C THR A 44 20.19 -12.10 9.07
N ALA A 45 20.02 -12.83 7.98
CA ALA A 45 18.71 -12.98 7.32
C ALA A 45 17.63 -13.50 8.29
N ALA A 46 18.00 -14.40 9.20
CA ALA A 46 17.10 -14.93 10.22
C ALA A 46 16.53 -13.84 11.16
N ALA A 47 17.30 -12.81 11.51
CA ALA A 47 16.83 -11.70 12.32
C ALA A 47 15.93 -10.73 11.54
N LYS A 48 16.10 -10.62 10.22
CA LYS A 48 15.31 -9.74 9.34
C LYS A 48 13.95 -10.32 8.98
N ILE A 49 13.82 -11.64 8.93
CA ILE A 49 12.55 -12.32 8.55
C ILE A 49 11.40 -11.94 9.50
N PRO A 50 11.49 -12.07 10.84
CA PRO A 50 10.36 -11.75 11.71
C PRO A 50 10.01 -10.26 11.68
N PHE A 51 11.00 -9.39 11.49
CA PHE A 51 10.75 -7.96 11.30
C PHE A 51 9.93 -7.69 10.01
N ALA A 52 10.33 -8.31 8.89
CA ALA A 52 9.59 -8.21 7.63
C ALA A 52 8.16 -8.79 7.74
N LEU A 53 7.99 -9.90 8.45
CA LEU A 53 6.65 -10.47 8.73
C LEU A 53 5.79 -9.51 9.54
N GLY A 54 6.35 -8.86 10.56
CA GLY A 54 5.63 -7.83 11.33
C GLY A 54 5.15 -6.68 10.44
N LEU A 55 5.98 -6.20 9.53
CA LEU A 55 5.62 -5.17 8.56
C LEU A 55 4.50 -5.63 7.61
N ILE A 56 4.55 -6.87 7.14
CA ILE A 56 3.50 -7.45 6.30
C ILE A 56 2.17 -7.53 7.07
N LEU A 57 2.20 -7.94 8.34
CA LEU A 57 1.00 -8.00 9.18
C LEU A 57 0.38 -6.61 9.41
N ILE A 58 1.20 -5.57 9.60
CA ILE A 58 0.72 -4.18 9.68
C ILE A 58 0.02 -3.79 8.38
N LEU A 59 0.62 -4.07 7.23
CA LEU A 59 0.04 -3.79 5.93
C LEU A 59 -1.30 -4.52 5.73
N MET A 60 -1.35 -5.79 6.07
CA MET A 60 -2.58 -6.59 6.01
C MET A 60 -3.65 -6.06 6.98
N GLY A 61 -3.25 -5.63 8.18
CA GLY A 61 -4.14 -5.03 9.17
C GLY A 61 -4.82 -3.76 8.68
N ILE A 62 -4.16 -2.99 7.83
CA ILE A 62 -4.70 -1.78 7.19
C ILE A 62 -5.54 -2.15 5.96
N LEU A 63 -5.07 -3.08 5.13
CA LEU A 63 -5.71 -3.46 3.87
C LEU A 63 -7.05 -4.17 4.07
N VAL A 64 -7.16 -5.06 5.06
CA VAL A 64 -8.38 -5.85 5.29
C VAL A 64 -9.60 -4.96 5.59
N PRO A 65 -9.57 -4.00 6.55
CA PRO A 65 -10.70 -3.12 6.78
C PRO A 65 -10.93 -2.15 5.61
N LEU A 66 -9.87 -1.70 4.94
CA LEU A 66 -10.00 -0.83 3.76
C LEU A 66 -10.71 -1.56 2.63
N ALA A 67 -10.36 -2.80 2.34
CA ALA A 67 -11.06 -3.64 1.36
C ALA A 67 -12.51 -3.90 1.75
N GLY A 68 -12.81 -4.06 3.05
CA GLY A 68 -14.17 -4.21 3.56
C GLY A 68 -15.01 -2.92 3.51
N ALA A 69 -14.37 -1.75 3.54
CA ALA A 69 -15.01 -0.45 3.45
C ALA A 69 -15.35 -0.04 2.00
N ILE A 70 -14.75 -0.69 0.99
CA ILE A 70 -15.06 -0.42 -0.40
C ILE A 70 -16.53 -0.80 -0.65
N PRO A 71 -17.39 0.15 -1.04
CA PRO A 71 -18.75 -0.19 -1.43
C PRO A 71 -18.65 -1.15 -2.62
N LYS A 72 -19.34 -2.28 -2.54
CA LYS A 72 -19.50 -3.24 -3.64
C LYS A 72 -20.35 -2.58 -4.75
N LYS A 73 -19.82 -1.56 -5.40
CA LYS A 73 -20.36 -1.07 -6.64
C LYS A 73 -19.73 -1.92 -7.74
N LYS A 74 -20.55 -2.76 -8.39
CA LYS A 74 -20.20 -3.65 -9.50
C LYS A 74 -18.95 -4.52 -9.26
N ALA A 75 -19.06 -5.79 -9.59
CA ALA A 75 -17.90 -6.70 -9.61
C ALA A 75 -16.69 -5.96 -10.17
N THR A 76 -15.59 -6.01 -9.42
CA THR A 76 -14.31 -5.43 -9.87
C THR A 76 -14.09 -5.92 -11.28
N ASP A 77 -14.20 -5.04 -12.24
CA ASP A 77 -14.04 -5.43 -13.64
C ASP A 77 -12.62 -5.97 -13.79
N VAL A 78 -12.48 -7.18 -14.31
CA VAL A 78 -11.18 -7.83 -14.55
C VAL A 78 -10.24 -6.89 -15.29
N ARG A 79 -10.80 -6.06 -16.17
CA ARG A 79 -10.08 -5.01 -16.90
C ARG A 79 -9.42 -4.00 -15.94
N THR A 80 -10.16 -3.48 -14.96
CA THR A 80 -9.60 -2.52 -13.96
C THR A 80 -8.51 -3.15 -13.12
N LEU A 81 -8.69 -4.41 -12.71
CA LEU A 81 -7.69 -5.16 -11.95
C LEU A 81 -6.41 -5.39 -12.77
N SER A 82 -6.54 -5.81 -14.03
CA SER A 82 -5.41 -6.05 -14.93
C SER A 82 -4.63 -4.76 -15.20
N MET A 83 -5.34 -3.66 -15.43
CA MET A 83 -4.73 -2.35 -15.63
C MET A 83 -4.02 -1.85 -14.37
N ALA A 84 -4.62 -2.01 -13.18
CA ALA A 84 -3.98 -1.64 -11.92
C ALA A 84 -2.71 -2.47 -11.68
N ALA A 85 -2.71 -3.75 -12.01
CA ALA A 85 -1.53 -4.62 -11.92
C ALA A 85 -0.42 -4.17 -12.88
N LEU A 86 -0.79 -3.77 -14.11
CA LEU A 86 0.16 -3.25 -15.09
C LEU A 86 0.80 -1.93 -14.60
N PHE A 87 0.01 -1.02 -14.04
CA PHE A 87 0.54 0.21 -13.45
C PHE A 87 1.39 -0.04 -12.21
N ALA A 88 1.09 -1.07 -11.40
CA ALA A 88 1.94 -1.49 -10.30
C ALA A 88 3.32 -1.95 -10.81
N ALA A 89 3.35 -2.72 -11.89
CA ALA A 89 4.60 -3.14 -12.55
C ALA A 89 5.38 -1.93 -13.11
N LEU A 90 4.70 -0.95 -13.72
CA LEU A 90 5.33 0.28 -14.19
C LEU A 90 5.89 1.12 -13.03
N CYS A 91 5.19 1.18 -11.88
CA CYS A 91 5.69 1.82 -10.67
C CYS A 91 6.96 1.14 -10.16
N TYR A 92 6.98 -0.19 -10.14
CA TYR A 92 8.15 -0.99 -9.78
C TYR A 92 9.35 -0.71 -10.71
N ILE A 93 9.14 -0.80 -12.03
CA ILE A 93 10.18 -0.54 -13.04
C ILE A 93 10.68 0.89 -12.93
N GLY A 94 9.77 1.88 -12.84
CA GLY A 94 10.12 3.28 -12.73
C GLY A 94 10.88 3.62 -11.45
N PHE A 95 10.64 2.89 -10.35
CA PHE A 95 11.44 3.02 -9.13
C PHE A 95 12.81 2.34 -9.26
N THR A 96 12.86 1.13 -9.81
CA THR A 96 14.08 0.32 -9.81
C THR A 96 15.10 0.80 -10.83
N TYR A 97 14.64 1.13 -12.03
CA TYR A 97 15.54 1.44 -13.17
C TYR A 97 15.64 2.92 -13.49
N CYS A 98 14.61 3.72 -13.18
CA CYS A 98 14.57 5.15 -13.49
C CYS A 98 14.61 5.98 -12.20
N LYS A 99 15.65 5.77 -11.39
CA LYS A 99 15.89 6.52 -10.15
C LYS A 99 17.20 7.27 -10.19
N ILE A 100 17.20 8.42 -9.53
CA ILE A 100 18.39 9.21 -9.23
C ILE A 100 18.47 9.29 -7.71
N ASP A 101 19.49 8.67 -7.13
CA ASP A 101 19.72 8.71 -5.70
C ASP A 101 20.37 10.04 -5.33
N ILE A 102 19.73 10.78 -4.43
CA ILE A 102 20.21 12.08 -3.94
C ILE A 102 20.65 11.89 -2.48
N PRO A 103 21.90 12.09 -2.14
CA PRO A 103 22.36 12.06 -0.76
C PRO A 103 21.78 13.25 0.00
N VAL A 104 21.06 12.98 1.09
CA VAL A 104 20.51 14.02 1.99
C VAL A 104 21.03 13.75 3.41
N GLY A 105 22.15 14.34 3.73
CA GLY A 105 22.83 14.11 5.00
C GLY A 105 23.34 12.67 5.11
N MET A 106 22.95 11.97 6.17
CA MET A 106 23.32 10.56 6.40
C MET A 106 22.35 9.57 5.72
N GLU A 107 21.26 10.04 5.13
CA GLU A 107 20.29 9.19 4.44
C GLU A 107 20.32 9.42 2.93
N LYS A 108 19.86 8.43 2.18
CA LYS A 108 19.66 8.52 0.73
C LYS A 108 18.18 8.66 0.43
N THR A 109 17.84 9.66 -0.38
CA THR A 109 16.50 9.75 -0.95
C THR A 109 16.58 9.54 -2.46
N ALA A 110 15.53 8.98 -3.05
CA ALA A 110 15.50 8.68 -4.47
C ALA A 110 14.43 9.50 -5.17
N PHE A 111 14.82 10.20 -6.22
CA PHE A 111 13.89 10.76 -7.20
C PHE A 111 13.68 9.74 -8.32
N HIS A 112 12.44 9.31 -8.56
CA HIS A 112 12.15 8.22 -9.48
C HIS A 112 10.82 8.41 -10.23
N LEU A 113 10.73 7.84 -11.43
CA LEU A 113 9.54 7.91 -12.29
C LEU A 113 8.35 7.11 -11.76
N GLY A 114 8.54 6.21 -10.80
CA GLY A 114 7.45 5.45 -10.18
C GLY A 114 6.34 6.33 -9.60
N ASN A 115 6.68 7.55 -9.11
CA ASN A 115 5.69 8.52 -8.63
C ASN A 115 4.76 9.00 -9.74
N VAL A 116 5.28 9.23 -10.93
CA VAL A 116 4.49 9.66 -12.09
C VAL A 116 3.46 8.59 -12.46
N PHE A 117 3.87 7.33 -12.50
CA PHE A 117 2.97 6.22 -12.79
C PHE A 117 1.90 6.01 -11.70
N CYS A 118 2.23 6.24 -10.43
CA CYS A 118 1.28 6.22 -9.33
C CYS A 118 0.19 7.29 -9.50
N VAL A 119 0.58 8.51 -9.82
CA VAL A 119 -0.35 9.63 -10.06
C VAL A 119 -1.20 9.37 -11.31
N LEU A 120 -0.60 8.93 -12.42
CA LEU A 120 -1.33 8.57 -13.62
C LEU A 120 -2.37 7.45 -13.37
N ALA A 121 -1.99 6.41 -12.63
CA ALA A 121 -2.93 5.36 -12.26
C ALA A 121 -4.12 5.91 -11.46
N ALA A 122 -3.87 6.84 -10.52
CA ALA A 122 -4.93 7.48 -9.74
C ALA A 122 -5.85 8.37 -10.59
N LEU A 123 -5.34 8.99 -11.64
CA LEU A 123 -6.12 9.78 -12.59
C LEU A 123 -7.01 8.89 -13.47
N PHE A 124 -6.51 7.73 -13.93
CA PHE A 124 -7.26 6.85 -14.82
C PHE A 124 -8.27 5.95 -14.12
N PHE A 125 -7.90 5.38 -12.96
CA PHE A 125 -8.69 4.35 -12.28
C PHE A 125 -9.32 4.83 -10.97
N GLY A 126 -9.11 6.12 -10.63
CA GLY A 126 -9.54 6.69 -9.36
C GLY A 126 -8.55 6.41 -8.22
N GLY A 127 -8.75 7.16 -7.13
CA GLY A 127 -7.78 7.22 -6.04
C GLY A 127 -7.46 5.88 -5.38
N LEU A 128 -8.45 5.01 -5.24
CA LEU A 128 -8.26 3.73 -4.57
C LEU A 128 -7.40 2.78 -5.41
N TRP A 129 -7.79 2.51 -6.65
CA TRP A 129 -7.08 1.58 -7.52
C TRP A 129 -5.71 2.11 -7.93
N GLY A 130 -5.61 3.41 -8.22
CA GLY A 130 -4.33 4.04 -8.53
C GLY A 130 -3.41 4.11 -7.32
N GLY A 131 -3.94 4.44 -6.14
CA GLY A 131 -3.18 4.44 -4.90
C GLY A 131 -2.66 3.05 -4.53
N MET A 132 -3.50 2.02 -4.70
CA MET A 132 -3.09 0.62 -4.48
C MET A 132 -2.02 0.17 -5.48
N ALA A 133 -2.17 0.49 -6.76
CA ALA A 133 -1.16 0.15 -7.77
C ALA A 133 0.20 0.76 -7.43
N GLY A 134 0.23 2.06 -7.09
CA GLY A 134 1.45 2.75 -6.68
C GLY A 134 2.03 2.20 -5.37
N ALA A 135 1.17 1.99 -4.36
CA ALA A 135 1.58 1.48 -3.07
C ALA A 135 2.20 0.07 -3.19
N VAL A 136 1.54 -0.86 -3.86
CA VAL A 136 2.03 -2.23 -4.04
C VAL A 136 3.31 -2.25 -4.88
N GLY A 137 3.30 -1.59 -6.06
CA GLY A 137 4.45 -1.60 -6.97
C GLY A 137 5.72 -1.06 -6.33
N MET A 138 5.64 0.09 -5.66
CA MET A 138 6.81 0.70 -5.02
C MET A 138 7.23 0.00 -3.72
N THR A 139 6.30 -0.57 -2.97
CA THR A 139 6.65 -1.36 -1.79
C THR A 139 7.43 -2.62 -2.18
N ILE A 140 7.03 -3.30 -3.26
CA ILE A 140 7.79 -4.44 -3.79
C ILE A 140 9.19 -3.98 -4.23
N ALA A 141 9.30 -2.80 -4.86
CA ALA A 141 10.58 -2.23 -5.24
C ALA A 141 11.47 -1.94 -4.02
N ASP A 142 10.93 -1.36 -2.94
CA ASP A 142 11.66 -1.15 -1.69
C ASP A 142 12.13 -2.48 -1.08
N LEU A 143 11.28 -3.52 -1.09
CA LEU A 143 11.63 -4.85 -0.55
C LEU A 143 12.73 -5.55 -1.35
N THR A 144 12.84 -5.27 -2.65
CA THR A 144 13.86 -5.86 -3.55
C THR A 144 15.12 -5.02 -3.67
N THR A 145 15.16 -3.83 -3.06
CA THR A 145 16.29 -2.90 -3.11
C THR A 145 16.86 -2.62 -1.71
N ALA A 146 17.78 -1.69 -1.59
CA ALA A 146 18.38 -1.28 -0.32
C ALA A 146 17.42 -0.52 0.62
N TYR A 147 16.17 -0.28 0.20
CA TYR A 147 15.19 0.54 0.94
C TYR A 147 14.16 -0.28 1.75
N VAL A 148 14.48 -1.51 2.12
CA VAL A 148 13.57 -2.44 2.84
C VAL A 148 12.94 -1.81 4.09
N THR A 149 13.71 -1.03 4.85
CA THR A 149 13.25 -0.37 6.07
C THR A 149 12.22 0.74 5.79
N SER A 150 12.21 1.28 4.58
CA SER A 150 11.28 2.32 4.14
C SER A 150 9.96 1.78 3.58
N ALA A 151 9.88 0.48 3.28
CA ALA A 151 8.74 -0.14 2.60
C ALA A 151 7.36 0.18 3.23
N PRO A 152 7.16 0.13 4.58
CA PRO A 152 5.86 0.48 5.17
C PRO A 152 5.52 1.96 5.00
N LYS A 153 6.52 2.84 5.15
CA LYS A 153 6.36 4.29 4.94
C LYS A 153 5.97 4.57 3.49
N THR A 154 6.66 3.91 2.55
CA THR A 154 6.38 4.04 1.11
C THR A 154 4.96 3.60 0.79
N PHE A 155 4.51 2.45 1.31
CA PHE A 155 3.16 1.96 1.09
C PHE A 155 2.10 2.99 1.50
N LEU A 156 2.16 3.45 2.75
CA LEU A 156 1.19 4.42 3.28
C LEU A 156 1.24 5.75 2.51
N LEU A 157 2.43 6.24 2.24
CA LEU A 157 2.62 7.50 1.51
C LEU A 157 2.03 7.43 0.10
N LYS A 158 2.30 6.34 -0.64
CA LYS A 158 1.79 6.18 -2.01
C LYS A 158 0.29 5.93 -2.06
N LEU A 159 -0.25 5.22 -1.09
CA LEU A 159 -1.69 5.07 -0.94
C LEU A 159 -2.35 6.43 -0.69
N CYS A 160 -1.82 7.24 0.21
CA CYS A 160 -2.32 8.59 0.48
C CYS A 160 -2.23 9.50 -0.76
N ILE A 161 -1.09 9.49 -1.46
CA ILE A 161 -0.91 10.27 -2.70
C ILE A 161 -1.96 9.87 -3.73
N GLY A 162 -2.16 8.57 -3.97
CA GLY A 162 -3.16 8.10 -4.92
C GLY A 162 -4.58 8.47 -4.52
N LEU A 163 -4.94 8.32 -3.23
CA LEU A 163 -6.26 8.69 -2.71
C LEU A 163 -6.54 10.18 -2.86
N ILE A 164 -5.60 11.05 -2.48
CA ILE A 164 -5.72 12.51 -2.59
C ILE A 164 -5.82 12.90 -4.07
N THR A 165 -4.93 12.40 -4.92
CA THR A 165 -4.94 12.69 -6.36
C THR A 165 -6.27 12.28 -7.00
N GLY A 166 -6.74 11.06 -6.72
CA GLY A 166 -8.02 10.62 -7.26
C GLY A 166 -9.21 11.38 -6.71
N PHE A 167 -9.18 11.77 -5.44
CA PHE A 167 -10.21 12.62 -4.86
C PHE A 167 -10.27 13.99 -5.54
N VAL A 168 -9.13 14.65 -5.69
CA VAL A 168 -9.03 15.95 -6.36
C VAL A 168 -9.48 15.84 -7.82
N ALA A 169 -8.98 14.86 -8.55
CA ALA A 169 -9.29 14.67 -9.96
C ALA A 169 -10.79 14.40 -10.21
N HIS A 170 -11.37 13.46 -9.47
CA HIS A 170 -12.72 12.97 -9.76
C HIS A 170 -13.81 13.68 -8.98
N LYS A 171 -13.53 14.21 -7.79
CA LYS A 171 -14.52 14.97 -7.01
C LYS A 171 -14.48 16.47 -7.24
N ILE A 172 -13.28 17.06 -7.36
CA ILE A 172 -13.13 18.51 -7.53
C ILE A 172 -13.18 18.86 -9.02
N PHE A 173 -12.32 18.26 -9.83
CA PHE A 173 -12.27 18.53 -11.27
C PHE A 173 -13.27 17.72 -12.12
N LYS A 174 -14.04 16.80 -11.48
CA LYS A 174 -15.08 15.98 -12.13
C LYS A 174 -14.62 15.25 -13.39
N LEU A 175 -13.35 14.83 -13.45
CA LEU A 175 -12.86 14.00 -14.53
C LEU A 175 -13.67 12.69 -14.57
N SER A 176 -14.16 12.30 -15.77
CA SER A 176 -14.86 11.02 -15.95
C SER A 176 -13.87 9.86 -15.86
N GLN A 177 -14.30 8.77 -15.24
CA GLN A 177 -13.56 7.50 -15.22
C GLN A 177 -14.02 6.61 -16.37
#